data_b7f89869f1b2de8722456cff6204c79a
#
_entry.id   b7f89869f1b2de8722456cff6204c79a
#
_cell.length_a   1.000
_cell.length_b   1.000
_cell.length_c   1.000
_cell.angle_alpha   90.00
_cell.angle_beta   90.00
_cell.angle_gamma   90.00
#
_symmetry.space_group_name_H-M   'P 1'
#
loop_
_entity.id
_entity.type
_entity.pdbx_description
1 polymer ?
#
loop_
_entity_poly.entity_id
_entity_poly.type
_entity_poly.pdbx_seq_one_letter_code
_entity_poly.pdbx_strand_id
1 'polypeptide(L)' 'MNDYRGLLIKKQRKALDISLEALSHGVCSPSYLSKIENNILVANDDIYNLLFKKLGISTMDTIKEEKIKQ' A
#
# COMPACT_ATOMS: atom_id res chain seq x y z
N MET A 1 -1.46 18.56 -3.67
CA MET A 1 -2.25 17.52 -3.16
C MET A 1 -1.43 16.35 -2.67
N ASN A 2 -1.59 16.00 -1.45
CA ASN A 2 -0.72 15.01 -0.84
C ASN A 2 -1.44 13.71 -0.57
N ASP A 3 -1.00 12.67 -1.26
CA ASP A 3 -1.52 11.35 -1.02
C ASP A 3 -0.40 10.56 -0.33
N TYR A 4 -0.56 10.35 0.95
CA TYR A 4 0.49 9.72 1.73
C TYR A 4 0.50 8.20 1.63
N ARG A 5 -0.46 7.63 0.91
CA ARG A 5 -0.53 6.16 0.82
C ARG A 5 0.70 5.57 0.16
N GLY A 6 1.19 6.21 -0.91
CA GLY A 6 2.39 5.73 -1.57
C GLY A 6 3.61 5.75 -0.67
N LEU A 7 3.76 6.85 0.08
CA LEU A 7 4.87 6.97 1.01
C LEU A 7 4.78 5.91 2.12
N LEU A 8 3.58 5.69 2.64
CA LEU A 8 3.37 4.70 3.67
C LEU A 8 3.74 3.31 3.18
N ILE A 9 3.35 2.98 1.95
CA ILE A 9 3.69 1.71 1.34
C ILE A 9 5.20 1.57 1.24
N LYS A 10 5.87 2.61 0.77
CA LYS A 10 7.31 2.57 0.60
C LYS A 10 8.02 2.35 1.94
N LYS A 11 7.61 3.07 2.97
CA LYS A 11 8.23 2.96 4.28
C LYS A 11 8.04 1.56 4.85
N GLN A 12 6.83 1.05 4.77
CA GLN A 12 6.56 -0.28 5.33
C GLN A 12 7.26 -1.37 4.52
N ARG A 13 7.29 -1.22 3.19
CA ARG A 13 7.98 -2.18 2.35
C ARG A 13 9.46 -2.27 2.73
N LYS A 14 10.09 -1.11 2.88
CA LYS A 14 11.49 -1.09 3.24
C LYS A 14 11.75 -1.61 4.65
N ALA A 15 10.84 -1.29 5.56
CA ALA A 15 10.96 -1.79 6.93
C ALA A 15 10.90 -3.32 6.98
N LEU A 16 10.13 -3.92 6.09
CA LEU A 16 10.01 -5.37 6.00
C LEU A 16 11.02 -6.00 5.05
N ASP A 17 11.85 -5.17 4.42
CA ASP A 17 12.90 -5.63 3.51
C ASP A 17 12.31 -6.42 2.34
N ILE A 18 11.23 -5.91 1.77
CA ILE A 18 10.55 -6.52 0.64
C ILE A 18 10.90 -5.77 -0.63
N SER A 19 11.22 -6.51 -1.71
CA SER A 19 11.56 -5.88 -2.98
C SER A 19 10.31 -5.35 -3.67
N LEU A 20 10.52 -4.45 -4.64
CA LEU A 20 9.43 -3.96 -5.46
C LEU A 20 8.76 -5.11 -6.20
N GLU A 21 9.56 -6.03 -6.74
CA GLU A 21 9.01 -7.17 -7.45
C GLU A 21 8.14 -8.04 -6.57
N ALA A 22 8.60 -8.28 -5.36
CA ALA A 22 7.86 -9.15 -4.45
C ALA A 22 6.53 -8.51 -4.05
N LEU A 23 6.56 -7.22 -3.73
CA LEU A 23 5.34 -6.57 -3.29
C LEU A 23 4.34 -6.40 -4.42
N SER A 24 4.82 -6.04 -5.62
CA SER A 24 3.93 -5.79 -6.74
C SER A 24 3.37 -7.07 -7.35
N HIS A 25 3.96 -8.21 -7.06
CA HIS A 25 3.54 -9.47 -7.68
C HIS A 25 2.05 -9.72 -7.48
N GLY A 26 1.35 -9.94 -8.58
CA GLY A 26 -0.07 -10.20 -8.54
C GLY A 26 -0.93 -8.96 -8.42
N VAL A 27 -0.33 -7.78 -8.33
CA VAL A 27 -1.06 -6.52 -8.19
C VAL A 27 -0.80 -5.60 -9.37
N CYS A 28 0.46 -5.32 -9.65
CA CYS A 28 0.84 -4.42 -10.73
C CYS A 28 2.30 -4.68 -11.07
N SER A 29 2.84 -3.93 -12.03
CA SER A 29 4.25 -4.07 -12.36
C SER A 29 5.11 -3.38 -11.32
N PRO A 30 6.38 -3.80 -11.18
CA PRO A 30 7.29 -3.11 -10.27
C PRO A 30 7.47 -1.64 -10.62
N SER A 31 7.50 -1.32 -11.91
CA SER A 31 7.61 0.08 -12.35
C SER A 31 6.42 0.90 -11.88
N TYR A 32 5.23 0.32 -12.01
CA TYR A 32 4.01 1.01 -11.58
C TYR A 32 4.05 1.25 -10.08
N LEU A 33 4.44 0.24 -9.32
CA LEU A 33 4.54 0.38 -7.87
C LEU A 33 5.55 1.46 -7.50
N SER A 34 6.68 1.51 -8.19
CA SER A 34 7.68 2.53 -7.94
C SER A 34 7.09 3.93 -8.11
N LYS A 35 6.27 4.11 -9.13
CA LYS A 35 5.64 5.41 -9.38
C LYS A 35 4.64 5.75 -8.29
N ILE A 36 3.92 4.76 -7.78
CA ILE A 36 3.01 4.96 -6.66
C ILE A 36 3.80 5.43 -5.43
N GLU A 37 4.89 4.73 -5.13
CA GLU A 37 5.69 5.02 -3.94
C GLU A 37 6.34 6.40 -4.00
N ASN A 38 6.68 6.84 -5.18
CA ASN A 38 7.33 8.13 -5.36
C ASN A 38 6.35 9.24 -5.68
N ASN A 39 5.06 8.94 -5.54
CA ASN A 39 3.99 9.92 -5.70
C ASN A 39 3.95 10.52 -7.09
N ILE A 40 4.40 9.77 -8.09
CA ILE A 40 4.34 10.20 -9.49
C ILE A 40 2.96 9.97 -10.05
N LEU A 41 2.28 8.93 -9.57
CA LEU A 41 0.90 8.70 -9.95
C LEU A 41 0.11 8.20 -8.74
N VAL A 42 -1.19 8.34 -8.84
CA VAL A 42 -2.12 7.85 -7.81
C VAL A 42 -2.92 6.72 -8.44
N ALA A 43 -2.87 5.55 -7.81
CA ALA A 43 -3.59 4.40 -8.29
C ALA A 43 -5.02 4.41 -7.75
N ASN A 44 -5.85 3.45 -8.20
CA ASN A 44 -7.19 3.36 -7.63
C ASN A 44 -7.12 2.68 -6.27
N ASP A 45 -8.24 2.76 -5.55
CA ASP A 45 -8.29 2.28 -4.17
C ASP A 45 -8.05 0.78 -4.07
N ASP A 46 -8.47 0.02 -5.07
CA ASP A 46 -8.29 -1.43 -5.02
C ASP A 46 -6.82 -1.80 -4.96
N ILE A 47 -6.00 -1.10 -5.73
CA ILE A 47 -4.57 -1.37 -5.75
C ILE A 47 -3.96 -1.06 -4.39
N TYR A 48 -4.32 0.07 -3.80
CA TYR A 48 -3.81 0.41 -2.48
C TYR A 48 -4.24 -0.60 -1.44
N ASN A 49 -5.48 -1.04 -1.50
CA ASN A 49 -5.98 -2.03 -0.55
C ASN A 49 -5.21 -3.34 -0.64
N LEU A 50 -4.92 -3.77 -1.87
CA LEU A 50 -4.16 -5.00 -2.05
C LEU A 50 -2.74 -4.86 -1.51
N LEU A 51 -2.12 -3.73 -1.77
CA LEU A 51 -0.76 -3.49 -1.28
C LEU A 51 -0.72 -3.41 0.24
N PHE A 52 -1.68 -2.71 0.83
CA PHE A 52 -1.77 -2.63 2.28
C PHE A 52 -1.95 -4.01 2.89
N LYS A 53 -2.79 -4.82 2.28
CA LYS A 53 -3.04 -6.16 2.78
C LYS A 53 -1.76 -7.00 2.77
N LYS A 54 -1.00 -6.89 1.68
CA LYS A 54 0.25 -7.65 1.59
C LYS A 54 1.28 -7.19 2.62
N LEU A 55 1.23 -5.92 2.99
CA LEU A 55 2.16 -5.35 3.95
C LEU A 55 1.68 -5.47 5.39
N GLY A 56 0.46 -5.94 5.58
CA GLY A 56 -0.09 -6.05 6.92
C GLY A 56 -0.49 -4.72 7.53
N ILE A 57 -0.73 -3.71 6.70
CA ILE A 57 -1.15 -2.41 7.16
C ILE A 57 -2.67 -2.40 7.29
N SER A 58 -3.16 -1.96 8.45
CA SER A 58 -4.60 -1.84 8.65
C SER A 58 -5.12 -0.63 7.90
N THR A 59 -6.28 -0.81 7.25
CA THR A 59 -6.94 0.30 6.60
C THR A 59 -7.89 0.95 7.58
N MET A 60 -8.40 2.11 7.18
CA MET A 60 -9.37 2.79 8.01
C MET A 60 -10.61 1.94 8.23
N ASP A 61 -11.00 1.22 7.21
CA ASP A 61 -12.19 0.36 7.33
C ASP A 61 -11.98 -0.73 8.36
N THR A 62 -10.79 -1.31 8.36
CA THR A 62 -10.47 -2.34 9.34
C THR A 62 -10.53 -1.79 10.75
N ILE A 63 -10.00 -0.59 10.94
CA ILE A 63 -10.03 0.05 12.23
C ILE A 63 -11.44 0.28 12.70
N LYS A 64 -12.31 0.72 11.80
CA LYS A 64 -13.71 0.95 12.13
C LYS A 64 -14.39 -0.34 12.56
N GLU A 65 -14.10 -1.41 11.87
CA GLU A 65 -14.70 -2.69 12.20
C GLU A 65 -14.32 -3.13 13.59
N GLU A 66 -13.08 -2.91 13.95
CA GLU A 66 -12.62 -3.26 15.29
C GLU A 66 -13.38 -2.49 16.36
N LYS A 67 -13.62 -1.23 16.09
CA LYS A 67 -14.37 -0.42 17.04
C LYS A 67 -15.79 -0.92 17.19
N ILE A 68 -16.38 -1.35 16.12
CA ILE A 68 -17.75 -1.81 16.15
C ILE A 68 -17.89 -3.06 16.99
N LYS A 69 -16.88 -3.86 16.99
CA LYS A 69 -16.90 -5.09 17.79
C LYS A 69 -16.86 -4.84 19.26
N GLN A 70 -16.45 -3.68 19.66
CA GLN A 70 -16.44 -3.32 21.06
C GLN A 70 -17.85 -3.16 21.60
#